data_683af4e02aeda9802d514eca69e19834
#
_entry.id   683af4e02aeda9802d514eca69e19834
#
_cell.length_a   1.000
_cell.length_b   1.000
_cell.length_c   1.000
_cell.angle_alpha   90.00
_cell.angle_beta   90.00
_cell.angle_gamma   90.00
#
_symmetry.space_group_name_H-M   'P 1'
#
loop_
_entity.id
_entity.type
_entity.pdbx_description
1 polymer ?
#
loop_
_entity_poly.entity_id
_entity_poly.type
_entity_poly.pdbx_seq_one_letter_code
_entity_poly.pdbx_strand_id
1 'polypeptide(L)'
;MDLSRPVAPDPYTQLPPVPSFTVTSEDVAVGRPMAAPFTEAGGDTSPQLAWQEFPDSTRSFVVTCFDPDAPNPGGYWHWTVVNLPVTTTALPRGAGSPDGSLLPARAFQTTNDGGTVGYAGAAPPRGDRVHRYFFAVHALDVDRLDIDESATPTAVALTALPHTVARATIVPTFQR
;
A
#
# COMPACT_ATOMS: atom_id res chain seq x y z
N MET A 1 24.56 15.06 2.69
CA MET A 1 23.32 15.81 3.08
C MET A 1 22.93 15.29 4.45
N ASP A 2 22.62 16.14 5.40
CA ASP A 2 22.04 15.73 6.68
C ASP A 2 20.54 15.46 6.49
N LEU A 3 20.11 14.21 6.72
CA LEU A 3 18.72 13.76 6.60
C LEU A 3 18.04 13.61 7.98
N SER A 4 18.69 14.09 9.07
CA SER A 4 18.09 14.00 10.39
C SER A 4 16.80 14.82 10.46
N ARG A 5 15.74 14.16 10.92
CA ARG A 5 14.40 14.73 11.08
C ARG A 5 13.59 13.92 12.11
N PRO A 6 12.51 14.44 12.68
CA PRO A 6 11.59 13.64 13.50
C PRO A 6 11.09 12.40 12.75
N VAL A 7 10.79 11.32 13.47
CA VAL A 7 10.09 10.17 12.89
C VAL A 7 8.68 10.59 12.53
N ALA A 8 8.25 10.30 11.32
CA ALA A 8 6.88 10.56 10.92
C ALA A 8 5.90 9.77 11.81
N PRO A 9 4.74 10.33 12.18
CA PRO A 9 3.70 9.56 12.87
C PRO A 9 3.21 8.41 11.99
N ASP A 10 2.52 7.43 12.61
CA ASP A 10 1.76 6.45 11.85
C ASP A 10 0.66 7.19 11.06
N PRO A 11 0.63 7.08 9.72
CA PRO A 11 -0.29 7.86 8.88
C PRO A 11 -1.75 7.57 9.19
N TYR A 12 -2.07 6.35 9.64
CA TYR A 12 -3.45 5.95 9.88
C TYR A 12 -3.98 6.34 11.26
N THR A 13 -3.11 6.70 12.21
CA THR A 13 -3.54 7.25 13.52
C THR A 13 -4.06 8.68 13.42
N GLN A 14 -3.81 9.36 12.30
CA GLN A 14 -4.29 10.71 12.02
C GLN A 14 -5.64 10.74 11.31
N LEU A 15 -6.16 9.58 10.92
CA LEU A 15 -7.45 9.42 10.24
C LEU A 15 -8.55 9.03 11.25
N PRO A 16 -9.83 9.19 10.88
CA PRO A 16 -10.91 8.65 11.68
C PRO A 16 -10.68 7.16 11.99
N PRO A 17 -10.86 6.75 13.26
CA PRO A 17 -10.63 5.37 13.65
C PRO A 17 -11.67 4.45 13.00
N VAL A 18 -11.20 3.31 12.49
CA VAL A 18 -12.05 2.23 11.96
C VAL A 18 -11.60 0.91 12.57
N PRO A 19 -12.46 -0.12 12.62
CA PRO A 19 -12.07 -1.47 13.02
C PRO A 19 -10.87 -2.01 12.24
N SER A 20 -10.08 -2.87 12.86
CA SER A 20 -9.01 -3.59 12.20
C SER A 20 -9.45 -5.02 11.85
N PHE A 21 -8.83 -5.60 10.83
CA PHE A 21 -8.96 -7.01 10.47
C PHE A 21 -7.57 -7.62 10.21
N THR A 22 -7.50 -8.89 9.86
CA THR A 22 -6.22 -9.58 9.69
C THR A 22 -5.66 -9.40 8.28
N VAL A 23 -4.40 -8.97 8.18
CA VAL A 23 -3.59 -9.05 6.96
C VAL A 23 -2.30 -9.81 7.26
N THR A 24 -1.91 -10.71 6.36
CA THR A 24 -0.70 -11.52 6.45
C THR A 24 0.09 -11.47 5.14
N SER A 25 1.35 -11.87 5.19
CA SER A 25 2.21 -12.03 4.02
C SER A 25 3.20 -13.17 4.24
N GLU A 26 3.51 -13.90 3.16
CA GLU A 26 4.63 -14.86 3.13
C GLU A 26 5.98 -14.17 2.92
N ASP A 27 5.96 -12.92 2.49
CA ASP A 27 7.12 -12.19 1.99
C ASP A 27 7.64 -11.12 2.93
N VAL A 28 6.75 -10.49 3.70
CA VAL A 28 7.06 -9.36 4.57
C VAL A 28 6.41 -9.54 5.94
N ALA A 29 7.03 -8.98 6.97
CA ALA A 29 6.52 -9.04 8.33
C ALA A 29 6.72 -7.72 9.07
N VAL A 30 5.88 -7.45 10.07
CA VAL A 30 5.93 -6.23 10.89
C VAL A 30 7.31 -6.03 11.51
N GLY A 31 7.90 -4.87 11.28
CA GLY A 31 9.20 -4.47 11.84
C GLY A 31 10.40 -5.24 11.28
N ARG A 32 10.22 -6.11 10.28
CA ARG A 32 11.31 -6.85 9.66
C ARG A 32 11.78 -6.17 8.38
N PRO A 33 13.10 -6.20 8.10
CA PRO A 33 13.62 -5.71 6.83
C PRO A 33 13.04 -6.50 5.65
N MET A 34 12.64 -5.78 4.59
CA MET A 34 12.23 -6.39 3.33
C MET A 34 13.42 -7.05 2.64
N ALA A 35 13.18 -8.22 2.03
CA ALA A 35 14.17 -8.91 1.18
C ALA A 35 14.38 -8.18 -0.15
N ALA A 36 15.51 -8.43 -0.78
CA ALA A 36 15.94 -7.76 -2.01
C ALA A 36 14.87 -7.69 -3.13
N PRO A 37 14.11 -8.74 -3.45
CA PRO A 37 13.11 -8.65 -4.53
C PRO A 37 12.07 -7.52 -4.37
N PHE A 38 11.78 -7.11 -3.13
CA PHE A 38 10.76 -6.09 -2.81
C PHE A 38 11.32 -4.67 -2.78
N THR A 39 12.56 -4.49 -3.22
CA THR A 39 13.26 -3.20 -3.30
C THR A 39 13.46 -2.79 -4.76
N GLU A 40 13.69 -1.48 -4.99
CA GLU A 40 14.03 -0.97 -6.33
C GLU A 40 15.21 -1.73 -6.94
N ALA A 41 16.30 -1.88 -6.19
CA ALA A 41 17.51 -2.57 -6.66
C ALA A 41 17.29 -4.07 -6.92
N GLY A 42 16.23 -4.65 -6.37
CA GLY A 42 15.89 -6.07 -6.51
C GLY A 42 14.81 -6.36 -7.54
N GLY A 43 14.29 -5.33 -8.24
CA GLY A 43 13.40 -5.49 -9.37
C GLY A 43 11.92 -5.21 -9.10
N ASP A 44 11.60 -4.39 -8.10
CA ASP A 44 10.25 -3.85 -7.86
C ASP A 44 9.14 -4.91 -7.79
N THR A 45 9.45 -6.09 -7.25
CA THR A 45 8.45 -7.13 -7.07
C THR A 45 7.56 -6.81 -5.87
N SER A 46 6.26 -6.68 -6.04
CA SER A 46 5.34 -6.50 -4.91
C SER A 46 5.25 -7.77 -4.06
N PRO A 47 5.19 -7.67 -2.71
CA PRO A 47 5.01 -8.84 -1.87
C PRO A 47 3.63 -9.46 -2.03
N GLN A 48 3.52 -10.76 -1.71
CA GLN A 48 2.24 -11.44 -1.53
C GLN A 48 1.54 -10.83 -0.31
N LEU A 49 0.22 -10.61 -0.42
CA LEU A 49 -0.65 -10.20 0.69
C LEU A 49 -1.89 -11.10 0.73
N ALA A 50 -2.35 -11.45 1.93
CA ALA A 50 -3.64 -12.12 2.13
C ALA A 50 -4.36 -11.48 3.32
N TRP A 51 -5.71 -11.44 3.27
CA TRP A 51 -6.51 -10.83 4.32
C TRP A 51 -7.81 -11.59 4.58
N GLN A 52 -8.28 -11.50 5.80
CA GLN A 52 -9.48 -12.20 6.29
C GLN A 52 -10.10 -11.46 7.49
N GLU A 53 -11.28 -11.89 7.89
CA GLU A 53 -11.99 -11.37 9.08
C GLU A 53 -12.41 -9.89 8.93
N PHE A 54 -12.61 -9.43 7.72
CA PHE A 54 -13.15 -8.10 7.45
C PHE A 54 -14.68 -8.07 7.68
N PRO A 55 -15.28 -6.88 7.93
CA PRO A 55 -16.71 -6.76 8.19
C PRO A 55 -17.59 -7.28 7.03
N ASP A 56 -18.74 -7.88 7.34
CA ASP A 56 -19.72 -8.37 6.37
C ASP A 56 -20.29 -7.25 5.47
N SER A 57 -20.21 -5.99 5.90
CA SER A 57 -20.58 -4.82 5.12
C SER A 57 -19.62 -4.49 3.99
N THR A 58 -18.45 -5.16 3.92
CA THR A 58 -17.43 -4.92 2.90
C THR A 58 -17.94 -5.32 1.51
N ARG A 59 -17.71 -4.46 0.53
CA ARG A 59 -18.10 -4.64 -0.88
C ARG A 59 -16.90 -4.69 -1.82
N SER A 60 -15.83 -3.97 -1.49
CA SER A 60 -14.60 -3.94 -2.28
C SER A 60 -13.40 -3.61 -1.40
N PHE A 61 -12.19 -3.67 -1.99
CA PHE A 61 -10.97 -3.26 -1.30
C PHE A 61 -10.14 -2.30 -2.14
N VAL A 62 -9.36 -1.49 -1.42
CA VAL A 62 -8.20 -0.77 -1.93
C VAL A 62 -6.97 -1.27 -1.18
N VAL A 63 -5.87 -1.55 -1.90
CA VAL A 63 -4.57 -1.89 -1.32
C VAL A 63 -3.59 -0.78 -1.61
N THR A 64 -2.85 -0.34 -0.60
CA THR A 64 -1.83 0.71 -0.75
C THR A 64 -0.52 0.28 -0.12
N CYS A 65 0.59 0.87 -0.60
CA CYS A 65 1.88 0.88 0.09
C CYS A 65 2.36 2.32 0.19
N PHE A 66 2.54 2.81 1.42
CA PHE A 66 2.93 4.19 1.71
C PHE A 66 4.13 4.24 2.65
N ASP A 67 5.12 5.08 2.33
CA ASP A 67 6.30 5.38 3.15
C ASP A 67 6.18 6.79 3.74
N PRO A 68 5.82 6.94 5.03
CA PRO A 68 5.77 8.24 5.69
C PRO A 68 7.15 8.79 6.04
N ASP A 69 8.19 7.96 5.98
CA ASP A 69 9.55 8.32 6.36
C ASP A 69 10.38 8.86 5.18
N ALA A 70 9.83 8.89 3.97
CA ALA A 70 10.46 9.51 2.81
C ALA A 70 10.80 10.99 3.09
N PRO A 71 11.97 11.50 2.66
CA PRO A 71 12.45 12.83 3.05
C PRO A 71 11.79 13.95 2.23
N ASN A 72 10.46 13.98 2.24
CA ASN A 72 9.64 15.04 1.66
C ASN A 72 8.39 15.28 2.54
N PRO A 73 7.67 16.41 2.38
CA PRO A 73 6.54 16.76 3.24
C PRO A 73 5.35 15.81 3.16
N GLY A 74 5.20 15.06 2.07
CA GLY A 74 4.02 14.23 1.78
C GLY A 74 4.21 12.73 1.96
N GLY A 75 5.41 12.25 2.34
CA GLY A 75 5.74 10.83 2.26
C GLY A 75 5.82 10.32 0.81
N TYR A 76 5.74 9.01 0.59
CA TYR A 76 5.86 8.44 -0.76
C TYR A 76 4.90 7.26 -0.95
N TRP A 77 4.08 7.33 -1.98
CA TRP A 77 3.19 6.26 -2.39
C TRP A 77 3.93 5.30 -3.33
N HIS A 78 4.18 4.09 -2.84
CA HIS A 78 4.85 3.02 -3.58
C HIS A 78 3.90 2.19 -4.43
N TRP A 79 2.64 2.08 -4.03
CA TRP A 79 1.65 1.24 -4.70
C TRP A 79 0.22 1.62 -4.34
N THR A 80 -0.68 1.52 -5.31
CA THR A 80 -2.12 1.67 -5.07
C THR A 80 -2.88 0.80 -6.04
N VAL A 81 -3.67 -0.13 -5.52
CA VAL A 81 -4.59 -0.99 -6.27
C VAL A 81 -6.01 -0.65 -5.88
N VAL A 82 -6.86 -0.41 -6.86
CA VAL A 82 -8.21 0.12 -6.69
C VAL A 82 -9.25 -0.88 -7.21
N ASN A 83 -10.44 -0.85 -6.61
CA ASN A 83 -11.60 -1.64 -7.04
C ASN A 83 -11.37 -3.16 -7.05
N LEU A 84 -10.62 -3.67 -6.08
CA LEU A 84 -10.53 -5.10 -5.83
C LEU A 84 -11.90 -5.62 -5.36
N PRO A 85 -12.52 -6.61 -6.04
CA PRO A 85 -13.81 -7.13 -5.64
C PRO A 85 -13.74 -7.84 -4.26
N VAL A 86 -14.84 -7.87 -3.51
CA VAL A 86 -14.90 -8.47 -2.17
C VAL A 86 -14.50 -9.96 -2.16
N THR A 87 -14.61 -10.65 -3.29
CA THR A 87 -14.15 -12.03 -3.45
C THR A 87 -12.63 -12.19 -3.51
N THR A 88 -11.90 -11.09 -3.67
CA THR A 88 -10.44 -11.09 -3.63
C THR A 88 -9.96 -10.97 -2.20
N THR A 89 -9.34 -12.02 -1.69
CA THR A 89 -8.79 -12.08 -0.33
C THR A 89 -7.27 -12.24 -0.30
N ALA A 90 -6.63 -12.17 -1.46
CA ALA A 90 -5.19 -12.19 -1.60
C ALA A 90 -4.72 -11.55 -2.91
N LEU A 91 -3.52 -11.01 -2.90
CA LEU A 91 -2.75 -10.63 -4.08
C LEU A 91 -1.47 -11.47 -4.10
N PRO A 92 -1.16 -12.16 -5.20
CA PRO A 92 0.06 -12.95 -5.31
C PRO A 92 1.30 -12.04 -5.35
N ARG A 93 2.47 -12.60 -5.07
CA ARG A 93 3.75 -11.93 -5.30
C ARG A 93 3.84 -11.46 -6.75
N GLY A 94 4.26 -10.22 -6.97
CA GLY A 94 4.34 -9.61 -8.29
C GLY A 94 3.02 -9.04 -8.82
N ALA A 95 1.93 -9.05 -8.06
CA ALA A 95 0.66 -8.46 -8.49
C ALA A 95 0.76 -6.96 -8.80
N GLY A 96 1.78 -6.29 -8.27
CA GLY A 96 2.11 -4.90 -8.56
C GLY A 96 2.85 -4.66 -9.87
N SER A 97 3.01 -5.68 -10.73
CA SER A 97 3.58 -5.53 -12.06
C SER A 97 2.82 -4.47 -12.87
N PRO A 98 3.50 -3.60 -13.65
CA PRO A 98 2.87 -2.51 -14.40
C PRO A 98 1.79 -2.95 -15.38
N ASP A 99 1.86 -4.18 -15.88
CA ASP A 99 0.87 -4.74 -16.82
C ASP A 99 -0.45 -5.16 -16.15
N GLY A 100 -0.48 -5.22 -14.81
CA GLY A 100 -1.66 -5.60 -14.04
C GLY A 100 -2.19 -7.01 -14.29
N SER A 101 -1.40 -7.87 -14.95
CA SER A 101 -1.84 -9.19 -15.42
C SER A 101 -2.28 -10.16 -14.32
N LEU A 102 -1.85 -9.93 -13.08
CA LEU A 102 -2.22 -10.73 -11.90
C LEU A 102 -3.36 -10.12 -11.08
N LEU A 103 -3.91 -8.98 -11.48
CA LEU A 103 -5.05 -8.37 -10.82
C LEU A 103 -6.37 -8.97 -11.31
N PRO A 104 -7.38 -9.07 -10.44
CA PRO A 104 -8.72 -9.48 -10.87
C PRO A 104 -9.33 -8.46 -11.83
N ALA A 105 -10.23 -8.94 -12.69
CA ALA A 105 -10.96 -8.08 -13.61
C ALA A 105 -11.63 -6.90 -12.87
N ARG A 106 -11.55 -5.70 -13.46
CA ARG A 106 -12.03 -4.41 -12.93
C ARG A 106 -11.14 -3.76 -11.86
N ALA A 107 -10.19 -4.47 -11.26
CA ALA A 107 -9.16 -3.82 -10.45
C ALA A 107 -8.12 -3.17 -11.37
N PHE A 108 -7.56 -2.07 -10.93
CA PHE A 108 -6.49 -1.37 -11.65
C PHE A 108 -5.49 -0.78 -10.67
N GLN A 109 -4.35 -0.36 -11.19
CA GLN A 109 -3.31 0.32 -10.43
C GLN A 109 -3.19 1.77 -10.90
N THR A 110 -2.87 2.66 -9.98
CA THR A 110 -2.53 4.04 -10.31
C THR A 110 -1.02 4.20 -10.50
N THR A 111 -0.62 5.34 -11.02
CA THR A 111 0.76 5.77 -11.03
C THR A 111 1.23 6.01 -9.58
N ASN A 112 2.39 5.46 -9.22
CA ASN A 112 3.07 5.73 -7.94
C ASN A 112 3.79 7.09 -7.97
N ASP A 113 4.36 7.54 -6.85
CA ASP A 113 5.05 8.83 -6.78
C ASP A 113 6.37 8.88 -7.58
N GLY A 114 6.86 7.73 -8.05
CA GLY A 114 7.98 7.62 -9.00
C GLY A 114 7.57 7.83 -10.46
N GLY A 115 6.28 8.02 -10.74
CA GLY A 115 5.76 8.25 -12.08
C GLY A 115 5.55 6.98 -12.91
N THR A 116 5.57 5.80 -12.31
CA THR A 116 5.32 4.51 -12.96
C THR A 116 4.04 3.86 -12.43
N VAL A 117 3.33 3.10 -13.26
CA VAL A 117 2.17 2.32 -12.83
C VAL A 117 2.64 1.10 -12.05
N GLY A 118 1.92 0.77 -10.97
CA GLY A 118 2.19 -0.41 -10.16
C GLY A 118 3.11 -0.15 -8.96
N TYR A 119 3.75 -1.21 -8.49
CA TYR A 119 4.59 -1.19 -7.30
C TYR A 119 5.99 -0.66 -7.60
N ALA A 120 6.41 0.37 -6.86
CA ALA A 120 7.81 0.80 -6.78
C ALA A 120 8.43 0.22 -5.50
N GLY A 121 9.52 -0.48 -5.62
CA GLY A 121 10.22 -1.10 -4.49
C GLY A 121 10.85 -0.09 -3.54
N ALA A 122 11.20 -0.55 -2.35
CA ALA A 122 11.82 0.28 -1.34
C ALA A 122 13.18 0.83 -1.82
N ALA A 123 13.35 2.16 -1.73
CA ALA A 123 14.54 2.86 -2.20
C ALA A 123 14.93 4.06 -1.31
N PRO A 124 15.04 3.91 0.01
CA PRO A 124 15.38 5.04 0.86
C PRO A 124 16.76 5.61 0.48
N PRO A 125 17.02 6.89 0.68
CA PRO A 125 18.35 7.48 0.45
C PRO A 125 19.41 6.75 1.26
N ARG A 126 20.61 6.57 0.69
CA ARG A 126 21.74 5.96 1.40
C ARG A 126 22.11 6.78 2.63
N GLY A 127 22.23 6.09 3.77
CA GLY A 127 22.57 6.72 5.05
C GLY A 127 21.40 7.42 5.75
N ASP A 128 20.18 7.33 5.19
CA ASP A 128 18.99 7.74 5.91
C ASP A 128 18.61 6.72 6.98
N ARG A 129 17.69 7.09 7.86
CA ARG A 129 17.13 6.18 8.86
C ARG A 129 16.47 4.97 8.20
N VAL A 130 16.09 3.99 9.02
CA VAL A 130 15.15 2.93 8.62
C VAL A 130 13.81 3.57 8.24
N HIS A 131 13.30 3.26 7.05
CA HIS A 131 11.97 3.62 6.57
C HIS A 131 10.96 2.50 6.84
N ARG A 132 9.70 2.87 7.05
CA ARG A 132 8.57 1.96 7.26
C ARG A 132 7.67 1.99 6.03
N TYR A 133 7.28 0.82 5.57
CA TYR A 133 6.43 0.66 4.40
C TYR A 133 5.07 0.14 4.85
N PHE A 134 4.08 1.01 4.88
CA PHE A 134 2.73 0.68 5.33
C PHE A 134 1.94 0.04 4.18
N PHE A 135 1.96 -1.29 4.09
CA PHE A 135 1.00 -2.00 3.26
C PHE A 135 -0.33 -2.01 4.00
N ALA A 136 -1.33 -1.37 3.41
CA ALA A 136 -2.66 -1.28 4.00
C ALA A 136 -3.72 -1.84 3.07
N VAL A 137 -4.64 -2.62 3.63
CA VAL A 137 -5.86 -3.09 2.97
C VAL A 137 -7.03 -2.33 3.57
N HIS A 138 -7.73 -1.56 2.74
CA HIS A 138 -8.92 -0.80 3.12
C HIS A 138 -10.16 -1.56 2.65
N ALA A 139 -11.01 -1.98 3.58
CA ALA A 139 -12.31 -2.57 3.31
C ALA A 139 -13.33 -1.45 3.11
N LEU A 140 -14.03 -1.44 1.97
CA LEU A 140 -14.96 -0.39 1.57
C LEU A 140 -16.40 -0.90 1.55
N ASP A 141 -17.38 -0.02 1.86
CA ASP A 141 -18.82 -0.29 1.82
C ASP A 141 -19.47 -0.08 0.44
N VAL A 142 -18.68 0.23 -0.58
CA VAL A 142 -19.09 0.41 -1.97
C VAL A 142 -18.47 -0.65 -2.87
N ASP A 143 -19.19 -1.07 -3.92
CA ASP A 143 -18.68 -2.08 -4.87
C ASP A 143 -17.49 -1.57 -5.69
N ARG A 144 -17.42 -0.25 -5.90
CA ARG A 144 -16.33 0.43 -6.59
C ARG A 144 -16.28 1.91 -6.21
N LEU A 145 -15.08 2.47 -6.24
CA LEU A 145 -14.87 3.92 -6.24
C LEU A 145 -15.08 4.47 -7.66
N ASP A 146 -15.70 5.63 -7.76
CA ASP A 146 -15.93 6.33 -9.07
C ASP A 146 -14.69 7.16 -9.43
N ILE A 147 -13.61 6.47 -9.71
CA ILE A 147 -12.32 7.01 -10.15
C ILE A 147 -11.73 6.09 -11.21
N ASP A 148 -10.80 6.60 -11.98
CA ASP A 148 -10.11 5.89 -13.05
C ASP A 148 -8.59 5.82 -12.83
N GLU A 149 -7.87 5.22 -13.76
CA GLU A 149 -6.43 4.98 -13.71
C GLU A 149 -5.59 6.25 -13.68
N SER A 150 -6.16 7.40 -14.05
CA SER A 150 -5.47 8.71 -14.00
C SER A 150 -5.46 9.32 -12.60
N ALA A 151 -6.21 8.75 -11.64
CA ALA A 151 -6.25 9.22 -10.27
C ALA A 151 -4.88 9.09 -9.61
N THR A 152 -4.50 10.10 -8.83
CA THR A 152 -3.30 10.01 -7.99
C THR A 152 -3.57 9.13 -6.76
N PRO A 153 -2.55 8.51 -6.14
CA PRO A 153 -2.71 7.77 -4.89
C PRO A 153 -3.40 8.58 -3.80
N THR A 154 -3.10 9.87 -3.70
CA THR A 154 -3.76 10.78 -2.75
C THR A 154 -5.24 10.96 -3.08
N ALA A 155 -5.62 11.09 -4.35
CA ALA A 155 -7.02 11.17 -4.75
C ALA A 155 -7.76 9.87 -4.41
N VAL A 156 -7.14 8.70 -4.66
CA VAL A 156 -7.69 7.40 -4.23
C VAL A 156 -7.91 7.37 -2.72
N ALA A 157 -6.91 7.76 -1.93
CA ALA A 157 -7.00 7.75 -0.46
C ALA A 157 -8.15 8.65 0.05
N LEU A 158 -8.31 9.86 -0.54
CA LEU A 158 -9.38 10.79 -0.18
C LEU A 158 -10.78 10.26 -0.58
N THR A 159 -10.89 9.65 -1.76
CA THR A 159 -12.15 9.07 -2.24
C THR A 159 -12.53 7.82 -1.43
N ALA A 160 -11.56 6.99 -1.04
CA ALA A 160 -11.80 5.80 -0.23
C ALA A 160 -12.14 6.11 1.23
N LEU A 161 -11.67 7.24 1.76
CA LEU A 161 -11.79 7.58 3.19
C LEU A 161 -13.23 7.51 3.73
N PRO A 162 -14.24 8.15 3.11
CA PRO A 162 -15.62 8.11 3.60
C PRO A 162 -16.28 6.72 3.47
N HIS A 163 -15.72 5.84 2.66
CA HIS A 163 -16.21 4.48 2.40
C HIS A 163 -15.45 3.41 3.18
N THR A 164 -14.36 3.78 3.87
CA THR A 164 -13.54 2.79 4.60
C THR A 164 -14.25 2.37 5.89
N VAL A 165 -14.72 1.12 5.93
CA VAL A 165 -15.40 0.52 7.10
C VAL A 165 -14.44 -0.25 8.00
N ALA A 166 -13.28 -0.67 7.50
CA ALA A 166 -12.21 -1.28 8.27
C ALA A 166 -10.86 -1.15 7.55
N ARG A 167 -9.76 -1.30 8.29
CA ARG A 167 -8.41 -1.25 7.74
C ARG A 167 -7.48 -2.26 8.41
N ALA A 168 -6.67 -2.96 7.62
CA ALA A 168 -5.60 -3.81 8.11
C ALA A 168 -4.26 -3.33 7.58
N THR A 169 -3.19 -3.43 8.39
CA THR A 169 -1.85 -2.99 7.98
C THR A 169 -0.78 -4.02 8.33
N ILE A 170 0.20 -4.19 7.45
CA ILE A 170 1.46 -4.90 7.71
C ILE A 170 2.61 -3.96 7.34
N VAL A 171 3.56 -3.77 8.26
CA VAL A 171 4.54 -2.69 8.18
C VAL A 171 5.96 -3.24 8.27
N PRO A 172 6.54 -3.75 7.17
CA PRO A 172 7.96 -4.05 7.08
C PRO A 172 8.80 -2.77 7.06
N THR A 173 10.12 -2.95 7.12
CA THR A 173 11.10 -1.85 7.11
C THR A 173 12.14 -2.05 6.02
N PHE A 174 12.84 -0.98 5.65
CA PHE A 174 14.05 -1.08 4.83
C PHE A 174 14.98 0.12 5.05
N GLN A 175 16.27 -0.09 4.82
CA GLN A 175 17.33 0.93 4.92
C GLN A 175 18.42 0.60 3.89
N ARG A 176 19.05 1.61 3.31
CA ARG A 176 20.22 1.48 2.41
C ARG A 176 21.49 2.06 3.02
#